data_d35f0afdf3088ea5770db8df9df9d1b4
#
_entry.id   d35f0afdf3088ea5770db8df9df9d1b4
#
_cell.length_a   1.000
_cell.length_b   1.000
_cell.length_c   1.000
_cell.angle_alpha   90.00
_cell.angle_beta   90.00
_cell.angle_gamma   90.00
#
_symmetry.space_group_name_H-M   'P 1'
#
loop_
_entity.id
_entity.type
_entity.pdbx_description
1 polymer ?
#
loop_
_entity_poly.entity_id
_entity_poly.type
_entity_poly.pdbx_seq_one_letter_code
_entity_poly.pdbx_strand_id
1 'polypeptide(L)'
;MFTKFNEFARAWVLALGLATAAIGATTTPVMAQTAPAAVTAPAATTAAAGADAKKADDNPYGIVALWKTAHSVDMAVLIMLAIMSMGSWYILVIKMLEQRKANRFAKEAAENFWSAGTVAQGAAALHKDSPYQFIAAAGLEATKKHGGLMGHIPLNDWITMSIQRSVDRVNREMQGGLSFLATVGSISPFVGLFGTVWGIYNALTAIGMSGQASIDKVAGPVGSALIMTALGLAVAVPAVLAYNYLISRNKGVMDDIRGFGSDLHSVLLGTASKS
;
A
#
# COMPACT_ATOMS: atom_id res chain seq x y z
N MET A 1 5.04 -9.95 15.48
CA MET A 1 3.78 -9.31 15.02
C MET A 1 3.64 -9.33 13.50
N PHE A 2 4.74 -9.26 12.74
CA PHE A 2 4.78 -9.31 11.27
C PHE A 2 4.35 -10.63 10.62
N THR A 3 4.56 -11.77 11.27
CA THR A 3 4.20 -13.08 10.72
C THR A 3 2.69 -13.27 10.54
N LYS A 4 1.88 -12.80 11.47
CA LYS A 4 0.41 -12.88 11.37
C LYS A 4 -0.17 -11.96 10.30
N PHE A 5 0.48 -10.81 10.04
CA PHE A 5 0.06 -9.89 8.98
C PHE A 5 0.35 -10.46 7.58
N ASN A 6 1.50 -11.11 7.42
CA ASN A 6 1.88 -11.73 6.14
C ASN A 6 0.95 -12.92 5.79
N GLU A 7 0.45 -13.63 6.79
CA GLU A 7 -0.56 -14.68 6.61
C GLU A 7 -1.93 -14.11 6.22
N PHE A 8 -2.34 -13.01 6.84
CA PHE A 8 -3.58 -12.31 6.51
C PHE A 8 -3.53 -11.72 5.08
N ALA A 9 -2.42 -11.08 4.71
CA ALA A 9 -2.22 -10.55 3.37
C ALA A 9 -2.17 -11.66 2.30
N ARG A 10 -1.56 -12.82 2.60
CA ARG A 10 -1.52 -13.98 1.68
C ARG A 10 -2.88 -14.65 1.53
N ALA A 11 -3.66 -14.77 2.60
CA ALA A 11 -5.03 -15.31 2.53
C ALA A 11 -5.93 -14.43 1.64
N TRP A 12 -5.73 -13.11 1.66
CA TRP A 12 -6.47 -12.16 0.85
C TRP A 12 -6.07 -12.18 -0.62
N VAL A 13 -4.77 -12.29 -0.92
CA VAL A 13 -4.29 -12.43 -2.31
C VAL A 13 -4.79 -13.73 -2.93
N LEU A 14 -4.88 -14.82 -2.16
CA LEU A 14 -5.44 -16.08 -2.62
C LEU A 14 -6.96 -16.02 -2.83
N ALA A 15 -7.69 -15.28 -1.98
CA ALA A 15 -9.13 -15.09 -2.14
C ALA A 15 -9.47 -14.22 -3.37
N LEU A 16 -8.67 -13.19 -3.67
CA LEU A 16 -8.82 -12.38 -4.89
C LEU A 16 -8.39 -13.17 -6.15
N GLY A 17 -7.34 -13.98 -6.05
CA GLY A 17 -6.83 -14.78 -7.17
C GLY A 17 -7.79 -15.88 -7.64
N LEU A 18 -8.61 -16.42 -6.76
CA LEU A 18 -9.63 -17.41 -7.10
C LEU A 18 -10.84 -16.81 -7.85
N ALA A 19 -11.11 -15.52 -7.65
CA ALA A 19 -12.20 -14.83 -8.35
C ALA A 19 -11.85 -14.44 -9.80
N THR A 20 -10.56 -14.38 -10.17
CA THR A 20 -10.10 -13.97 -11.51
C THR A 20 -9.76 -15.11 -12.45
N ALA A 21 -9.77 -16.36 -11.98
CA ALA A 21 -9.39 -17.54 -12.78
C ALA A 21 -10.45 -18.02 -13.80
N ALA A 22 -11.59 -17.33 -13.91
CA ALA A 22 -12.71 -17.75 -14.78
C ALA A 22 -12.85 -16.96 -16.10
N ILE A 23 -11.93 -16.06 -16.44
CA ILE A 23 -11.99 -15.31 -17.70
C ILE A 23 -10.76 -15.66 -18.54
N GLY A 24 -11.00 -16.47 -19.56
CA GLY A 24 -10.00 -16.99 -20.49
C GLY A 24 -9.28 -15.90 -21.27
N ALA A 25 -7.99 -16.11 -21.44
CA ALA A 25 -7.06 -15.27 -22.18
C ALA A 25 -7.38 -15.23 -23.68
N THR A 26 -7.65 -14.04 -24.21
CA THR A 26 -7.39 -13.70 -25.61
C THR A 26 -6.65 -12.37 -25.65
N THR A 27 -5.35 -12.45 -25.88
CA THR A 27 -4.50 -11.27 -26.08
C THR A 27 -4.61 -10.79 -27.51
N THR A 28 -5.25 -9.63 -27.73
CA THR A 28 -5.07 -8.84 -28.94
C THR A 28 -4.24 -7.58 -28.61
N PRO A 29 -3.28 -7.19 -29.47
CA PRO A 29 -2.46 -5.98 -29.20
C PRO A 29 -3.33 -4.73 -29.34
N VAL A 30 -3.42 -3.94 -28.28
CA VAL A 30 -4.08 -2.64 -28.30
C VAL A 30 -3.11 -1.63 -28.94
N MET A 31 -3.46 -1.16 -30.13
CA MET A 31 -2.89 0.03 -30.75
C MET A 31 -3.17 1.26 -29.86
N ALA A 32 -2.16 2.11 -29.71
CA ALA A 32 -2.25 3.37 -28.99
C ALA A 32 -3.37 4.25 -29.58
N GLN A 33 -4.43 4.45 -28.81
CA GLN A 33 -5.49 5.40 -29.15
C GLN A 33 -5.11 6.78 -28.65
N THR A 34 -4.99 7.70 -29.60
CA THR A 34 -4.85 9.15 -29.39
C THR A 34 -6.00 9.65 -28.50
N ALA A 35 -5.67 10.50 -27.53
CA ALA A 35 -6.59 11.13 -26.60
C ALA A 35 -7.72 11.87 -27.34
N PRO A 36 -9.00 11.70 -26.96
CA PRO A 36 -10.08 12.55 -27.46
C PRO A 36 -9.99 13.96 -26.84
N ALA A 37 -10.26 14.95 -27.68
CA ALA A 37 -10.29 16.35 -27.33
C ALA A 37 -11.24 16.64 -26.14
N ALA A 38 -10.83 17.59 -25.30
CA ALA A 38 -11.57 18.10 -24.17
C ALA A 38 -12.99 18.51 -24.56
N VAL A 39 -13.98 17.78 -24.04
CA VAL A 39 -15.37 18.21 -24.04
C VAL A 39 -15.52 19.24 -22.92
N THR A 40 -15.73 20.50 -23.28
CA THR A 40 -16.09 21.57 -22.35
C THR A 40 -17.38 21.20 -21.62
N ALA A 41 -17.29 20.97 -20.31
CA ALA A 41 -18.46 20.81 -19.46
C ALA A 41 -19.24 22.12 -19.36
N PRO A 42 -20.59 22.10 -19.40
CA PRO A 42 -21.38 23.27 -19.09
C PRO A 42 -21.20 23.70 -17.65
N ALA A 43 -21.05 24.99 -17.43
CA ALA A 43 -20.91 25.62 -16.12
C ALA A 43 -22.03 25.17 -15.17
N ALA A 44 -21.68 24.44 -14.11
CA ALA A 44 -22.58 24.17 -13.01
C ALA A 44 -22.87 25.47 -12.26
N THR A 45 -24.09 25.95 -12.36
CA THR A 45 -24.66 27.05 -11.60
C THR A 45 -24.53 26.73 -10.11
N THR A 46 -23.78 27.53 -9.37
CA THR A 46 -23.70 27.51 -7.91
C THR A 46 -25.07 27.90 -7.33
N ALA A 47 -25.86 26.89 -6.95
CA ALA A 47 -27.04 27.09 -6.12
C ALA A 47 -26.66 26.85 -4.67
N ALA A 48 -26.69 27.94 -3.93
CA ALA A 48 -26.83 28.12 -2.49
C ALA A 48 -26.65 26.90 -1.58
N ALA A 49 -25.51 26.83 -0.93
CA ALA A 49 -25.30 26.09 0.33
C ALA A 49 -25.98 26.92 1.45
N GLY A 50 -27.12 26.48 1.91
CA GLY A 50 -27.77 27.06 3.09
C GLY A 50 -29.10 26.35 3.34
N ALA A 51 -29.15 25.69 4.47
CA ALA A 51 -30.30 25.10 5.15
C ALA A 51 -30.49 23.58 5.01
N ASP A 52 -30.52 22.96 6.21
CA ASP A 52 -31.06 21.64 6.54
C ASP A 52 -30.08 20.47 6.72
N ALA A 53 -29.22 20.60 7.74
CA ALA A 53 -28.53 19.45 8.34
C ALA A 53 -29.47 18.44 9.06
N LYS A 54 -30.78 18.69 9.10
CA LYS A 54 -31.79 17.85 9.77
C LYS A 54 -32.58 16.91 8.86
N LYS A 55 -32.39 16.98 7.54
CA LYS A 55 -33.09 16.11 6.56
C LYS A 55 -32.19 15.03 5.93
N ALA A 56 -30.96 14.82 6.40
CA ALA A 56 -30.08 13.80 5.84
C ALA A 56 -30.55 12.36 6.16
N ASP A 57 -31.39 12.18 7.18
CA ASP A 57 -31.89 10.87 7.62
C ASP A 57 -33.09 10.35 6.84
N ASP A 58 -33.74 11.22 6.05
CA ASP A 58 -34.98 10.91 5.31
C ASP A 58 -34.76 10.82 3.79
N ASN A 59 -33.51 10.76 3.33
CA ASN A 59 -33.22 10.60 1.91
C ASN A 59 -33.41 9.12 1.50
N PRO A 60 -34.47 8.77 0.75
CA PRO A 60 -34.76 7.39 0.34
C PRO A 60 -33.68 6.80 -0.59
N TYR A 61 -32.74 7.62 -1.06
CA TYR A 61 -31.64 7.24 -1.95
C TYR A 61 -30.25 7.40 -1.29
N GLY A 62 -30.20 7.65 0.03
CA GLY A 62 -28.97 7.85 0.77
C GLY A 62 -28.24 6.53 1.10
N ILE A 63 -27.02 6.64 1.63
CA ILE A 63 -26.17 5.49 2.04
C ILE A 63 -26.90 4.57 3.01
N VAL A 64 -27.74 5.12 3.91
CA VAL A 64 -28.55 4.35 4.87
C VAL A 64 -29.64 3.55 4.18
N ALA A 65 -30.30 4.13 3.15
CA ALA A 65 -31.30 3.43 2.35
C ALA A 65 -30.66 2.31 1.52
N LEU A 66 -29.45 2.54 0.98
CA LEU A 66 -28.63 1.53 0.31
C LEU A 66 -28.41 0.31 1.18
N TRP A 67 -28.03 0.51 2.45
CA TRP A 67 -27.78 -0.60 3.38
C TRP A 67 -29.02 -1.46 3.66
N LYS A 68 -30.21 -0.84 3.65
CA LYS A 68 -31.49 -1.53 3.91
C LYS A 68 -32.07 -2.25 2.69
N THR A 69 -31.79 -1.75 1.47
CA THR A 69 -32.40 -2.25 0.22
C THR A 69 -31.41 -2.96 -0.69
N ALA A 70 -30.12 -3.02 -0.33
CA ALA A 70 -29.06 -3.62 -1.14
C ALA A 70 -29.31 -5.10 -1.40
N HIS A 71 -29.20 -5.50 -2.65
CA HIS A 71 -29.14 -6.92 -3.03
C HIS A 71 -27.84 -7.55 -2.54
N SER A 72 -27.78 -8.86 -2.48
CA SER A 72 -26.60 -9.59 -1.97
C SER A 72 -25.29 -9.17 -2.63
N VAL A 73 -25.28 -8.86 -3.92
CA VAL A 73 -24.09 -8.43 -4.67
C VAL A 73 -23.69 -7.00 -4.29
N ASP A 74 -24.66 -6.10 -4.16
CA ASP A 74 -24.39 -4.71 -3.76
C ASP A 74 -23.78 -4.66 -2.37
N MET A 75 -24.30 -5.47 -1.45
CA MET A 75 -23.75 -5.62 -0.10
C MET A 75 -22.32 -6.17 -0.12
N ALA A 76 -22.04 -7.17 -0.96
CA ALA A 76 -20.70 -7.73 -1.11
C ALA A 76 -19.71 -6.68 -1.62
N VAL A 77 -20.09 -5.85 -2.60
CA VAL A 77 -19.26 -4.74 -3.10
C VAL A 77 -18.98 -3.72 -2.00
N LEU A 78 -19.99 -3.29 -1.25
CA LEU A 78 -19.83 -2.35 -0.14
C LEU A 78 -18.92 -2.88 0.95
N ILE A 79 -19.08 -4.14 1.36
CA ILE A 79 -18.22 -4.78 2.36
C ILE A 79 -16.78 -4.86 1.85
N MET A 80 -16.58 -5.23 0.59
CA MET A 80 -15.25 -5.27 -0.03
C MET A 80 -14.57 -3.90 0.01
N LEU A 81 -15.26 -2.84 -0.41
CA LEU A 81 -14.75 -1.48 -0.36
C LEU A 81 -14.45 -1.01 1.07
N ALA A 82 -15.30 -1.36 2.04
CA ALA A 82 -15.08 -1.05 3.44
C ALA A 82 -13.80 -1.72 3.99
N ILE A 83 -13.59 -2.99 3.67
CA ILE A 83 -12.39 -3.73 4.09
C ILE A 83 -11.14 -3.13 3.44
N MET A 84 -11.19 -2.82 2.13
CA MET A 84 -10.09 -2.17 1.41
C MET A 84 -9.76 -0.80 2.02
N SER A 85 -10.77 -0.01 2.37
CA SER A 85 -10.60 1.28 3.04
C SER A 85 -9.94 1.13 4.41
N MET A 86 -10.48 0.28 5.28
CA MET A 86 -9.91 0.04 6.62
C MET A 86 -8.46 -0.47 6.54
N GLY A 87 -8.19 -1.41 5.63
CA GLY A 87 -6.84 -1.93 5.41
C GLY A 87 -5.86 -0.85 4.97
N SER A 88 -6.28 0.06 4.09
CA SER A 88 -5.46 1.17 3.61
C SER A 88 -5.09 2.15 4.73
N TRP A 89 -6.05 2.55 5.54
CA TRP A 89 -5.82 3.42 6.69
C TRP A 89 -4.93 2.76 7.75
N TYR A 90 -5.16 1.48 8.02
CA TYR A 90 -4.33 0.70 8.95
C TYR A 90 -2.87 0.67 8.51
N ILE A 91 -2.59 0.35 7.24
CA ILE A 91 -1.23 0.30 6.70
C ILE A 91 -0.60 1.68 6.70
N LEU A 92 -1.34 2.73 6.30
CA LEU A 92 -0.84 4.11 6.32
C LEU A 92 -0.36 4.50 7.72
N VAL A 93 -1.19 4.28 8.75
CA VAL A 93 -0.85 4.66 10.13
C VAL A 93 0.36 3.88 10.64
N ILE A 94 0.40 2.55 10.46
CA ILE A 94 1.53 1.73 10.91
C ILE A 94 2.82 2.16 10.21
N LYS A 95 2.78 2.31 8.88
CA LYS A 95 3.97 2.70 8.11
C LYS A 95 4.46 4.11 8.47
N MET A 96 3.56 5.03 8.75
CA MET A 96 3.95 6.36 9.22
C MET A 96 4.65 6.30 10.59
N LEU A 97 4.20 5.43 11.50
CA LEU A 97 4.86 5.22 12.79
C LEU A 97 6.23 4.52 12.62
N GLU A 98 6.33 3.53 11.74
CA GLU A 98 7.60 2.86 11.41
C GLU A 98 8.63 3.85 10.84
N GLN A 99 8.21 4.75 9.95
CA GLN A 99 9.10 5.78 9.38
C GLN A 99 9.59 6.78 10.43
N ARG A 100 8.72 7.21 11.37
CA ARG A 100 9.14 8.06 12.48
C ARG A 100 10.17 7.36 13.35
N LYS A 101 9.99 6.06 13.62
CA LYS A 101 10.93 5.23 14.37
C LYS A 101 12.26 5.09 13.62
N ALA A 102 12.22 4.86 12.30
CA ALA A 102 13.42 4.77 11.47
C ALA A 102 14.26 6.07 11.46
N ASN A 103 13.61 7.23 11.35
CA ASN A 103 14.29 8.53 11.43
C ASN A 103 14.95 8.77 12.80
N ARG A 104 14.34 8.27 13.89
CA ARG A 104 14.94 8.35 15.23
C ARG A 104 16.18 7.47 15.32
N PHE A 105 16.13 6.26 14.78
CA PHE A 105 17.27 5.36 14.72
C PHE A 105 18.42 5.89 13.85
N ALA A 106 18.09 6.63 12.77
CA ALA A 106 19.11 7.29 11.96
C ALA A 106 19.91 8.32 12.76
N LYS A 107 19.23 9.15 13.57
CA LYS A 107 19.88 10.12 14.45
C LYS A 107 20.72 9.42 15.52
N GLU A 108 20.16 8.39 16.16
CA GLU A 108 20.88 7.61 17.17
C GLU A 108 22.15 6.96 16.59
N ALA A 109 22.07 6.45 15.35
CA ALA A 109 23.23 5.89 14.68
C ALA A 109 24.29 6.95 14.36
N ALA A 110 23.88 8.14 13.92
CA ALA A 110 24.80 9.23 13.63
C ALA A 110 25.54 9.74 14.89
N GLU A 111 24.85 9.80 16.02
CA GLU A 111 25.40 10.34 17.27
C GLU A 111 26.21 9.30 18.07
N ASN A 112 25.70 8.09 18.22
CA ASN A 112 26.23 7.11 19.16
C ASN A 112 27.16 6.08 18.50
N PHE A 113 26.92 5.70 17.24
CA PHE A 113 27.73 4.67 16.59
C PHE A 113 29.14 5.17 16.26
N TRP A 114 29.24 6.36 15.67
CA TRP A 114 30.52 6.92 15.22
C TRP A 114 31.38 7.50 16.35
N SER A 115 30.77 7.77 17.51
CA SER A 115 31.51 8.21 18.71
C SER A 115 32.14 7.05 19.49
N ALA A 116 31.78 5.81 19.15
CA ALA A 116 32.31 4.62 19.83
C ALA A 116 33.72 4.29 19.36
N GLY A 117 34.55 3.79 20.26
CA GLY A 117 35.96 3.46 19.97
C GLY A 117 36.15 2.26 19.03
N THR A 118 35.14 1.37 18.93
CA THR A 118 35.16 0.19 18.06
C THR A 118 33.79 -0.06 17.44
N VAL A 119 33.77 -0.72 16.25
CA VAL A 119 32.51 -1.07 15.58
C VAL A 119 31.61 -1.95 16.46
N ALA A 120 32.22 -2.84 17.27
CA ALA A 120 31.47 -3.70 18.19
C ALA A 120 30.78 -2.90 19.31
N GLN A 121 31.48 -1.90 19.87
CA GLN A 121 30.90 -1.01 20.87
C GLN A 121 29.81 -0.12 20.26
N GLY A 122 30.04 0.42 19.06
CA GLY A 122 29.04 1.21 18.33
C GLY A 122 27.78 0.39 18.04
N ALA A 123 27.92 -0.85 17.57
CA ALA A 123 26.78 -1.73 17.34
C ALA A 123 26.02 -2.08 18.64
N ALA A 124 26.73 -2.22 19.77
CA ALA A 124 26.11 -2.50 21.07
C ALA A 124 25.39 -1.27 21.66
N ALA A 125 25.81 -0.05 21.30
CA ALA A 125 25.17 1.19 21.73
C ALA A 125 23.83 1.48 21.02
N LEU A 126 23.58 0.84 19.87
CA LEU A 126 22.34 1.03 19.12
C LEU A 126 21.20 0.16 19.65
N HIS A 127 19.96 0.65 19.44
CA HIS A 127 18.76 -0.10 19.81
C HIS A 127 18.67 -1.42 19.02
N LYS A 128 18.27 -2.52 19.70
CA LYS A 128 18.23 -3.88 19.12
C LYS A 128 17.31 -4.03 17.90
N ASP A 129 16.25 -3.23 17.83
CA ASP A 129 15.32 -3.23 16.68
C ASP A 129 15.74 -2.23 15.59
N SER A 130 16.93 -1.62 15.71
CA SER A 130 17.42 -0.65 14.74
C SER A 130 17.95 -1.36 13.48
N PRO A 131 17.58 -0.92 12.27
CA PRO A 131 18.18 -1.42 11.04
C PRO A 131 19.68 -1.19 10.98
N TYR A 132 20.16 -0.12 11.60
CA TYR A 132 21.61 0.19 11.70
C TYR A 132 22.36 -0.82 12.55
N GLN A 133 21.78 -1.21 13.68
CA GLN A 133 22.33 -2.27 14.54
C GLN A 133 22.39 -3.60 13.79
N PHE A 134 21.32 -3.96 13.08
CA PHE A 134 21.24 -5.20 12.31
C PHE A 134 22.34 -5.26 11.22
N ILE A 135 22.58 -4.17 10.49
CA ILE A 135 23.61 -4.09 9.45
C ILE A 135 25.01 -4.12 10.08
N ALA A 136 25.23 -3.39 11.18
CA ALA A 136 26.53 -3.39 11.89
C ALA A 136 26.87 -4.77 12.44
N ALA A 137 25.90 -5.46 13.04
CA ALA A 137 26.08 -6.83 13.52
C ALA A 137 26.41 -7.80 12.39
N ALA A 138 25.74 -7.68 11.24
CA ALA A 138 26.00 -8.52 10.07
C ALA A 138 27.40 -8.29 9.48
N GLY A 139 27.86 -7.05 9.42
CA GLY A 139 29.23 -6.72 8.99
C GLY A 139 30.28 -7.27 9.93
N LEU A 140 30.11 -7.15 11.25
CA LEU A 140 30.98 -7.74 12.25
C LEU A 140 31.01 -9.27 12.20
N GLU A 141 29.85 -9.89 12.02
CA GLU A 141 29.76 -11.34 11.88
C GLU A 141 30.46 -11.83 10.62
N ALA A 142 30.32 -11.08 9.50
CA ALA A 142 31.05 -11.40 8.26
C ALA A 142 32.56 -11.37 8.46
N THR A 143 33.08 -10.38 9.16
CA THR A 143 34.52 -10.28 9.46
C THR A 143 35.01 -11.45 10.31
N LYS A 144 34.23 -11.89 11.33
CA LYS A 144 34.59 -13.02 12.20
C LYS A 144 34.49 -14.38 11.50
N LYS A 145 33.53 -14.53 10.57
CA LYS A 145 33.30 -15.82 9.87
C LYS A 145 34.10 -15.97 8.58
N HIS A 146 34.96 -15.01 8.25
CA HIS A 146 35.83 -15.12 7.08
C HIS A 146 36.98 -16.13 7.33
N GLY A 147 36.68 -17.40 7.15
CA GLY A 147 37.61 -18.51 7.31
C GLY A 147 37.00 -19.82 6.81
N GLY A 148 37.72 -20.89 6.76
CA GLY A 148 37.26 -22.19 6.29
C GLY A 148 36.77 -22.15 4.84
N LEU A 149 35.52 -22.54 4.59
CA LEU A 149 34.91 -22.56 3.24
C LEU A 149 34.84 -21.19 2.57
N MET A 150 34.83 -20.10 3.34
CA MET A 150 34.73 -18.73 2.83
C MET A 150 36.10 -18.08 2.56
N GLY A 151 37.20 -18.73 2.97
CA GLY A 151 38.56 -18.21 2.79
C GLY A 151 38.99 -18.04 1.33
N HIS A 152 38.29 -18.64 0.37
CA HIS A 152 38.54 -18.48 -1.05
C HIS A 152 37.97 -17.17 -1.63
N ILE A 153 37.07 -16.50 -0.89
CA ILE A 153 36.46 -15.22 -1.31
C ILE A 153 37.28 -14.09 -0.68
N PRO A 154 37.69 -13.05 -1.44
CA PRO A 154 38.34 -11.90 -0.85
C PRO A 154 37.50 -11.31 0.29
N LEU A 155 38.12 -10.95 1.41
CA LEU A 155 37.44 -10.42 2.59
C LEU A 155 36.59 -9.21 2.27
N ASN A 156 37.08 -8.31 1.40
CA ASN A 156 36.36 -7.16 0.89
C ASN A 156 35.01 -7.56 0.27
N ASP A 157 35.02 -8.52 -0.64
CA ASP A 157 33.80 -8.96 -1.36
C ASP A 157 32.83 -9.66 -0.41
N TRP A 158 33.35 -10.43 0.54
CA TRP A 158 32.55 -11.12 1.55
C TRP A 158 31.81 -10.12 2.47
N ILE A 159 32.53 -9.10 2.99
CA ILE A 159 31.90 -8.03 3.81
C ILE A 159 30.89 -7.25 3.00
N THR A 160 31.23 -6.86 1.76
CA THR A 160 30.34 -6.14 0.85
C THR A 160 29.02 -6.91 0.63
N MET A 161 29.13 -8.19 0.27
CA MET A 161 27.95 -9.04 0.05
C MET A 161 27.09 -9.20 1.33
N SER A 162 27.72 -9.29 2.50
CA SER A 162 27.00 -9.43 3.76
C SER A 162 26.23 -8.16 4.13
N ILE A 163 26.87 -7.00 4.01
CA ILE A 163 26.23 -5.69 4.24
C ILE A 163 25.11 -5.48 3.25
N GLN A 164 25.36 -5.69 1.94
CA GLN A 164 24.35 -5.49 0.90
C GLN A 164 23.14 -6.40 1.11
N ARG A 165 23.33 -7.66 1.45
CA ARG A 165 22.23 -8.58 1.77
C ARG A 165 21.40 -8.11 2.96
N SER A 166 22.03 -7.50 3.96
CA SER A 166 21.36 -6.95 5.13
C SER A 166 20.57 -5.69 4.78
N VAL A 167 21.14 -4.80 3.98
CA VAL A 167 20.46 -3.60 3.43
C VAL A 167 19.25 -4.00 2.60
N ASP A 168 19.39 -5.01 1.72
CA ASP A 168 18.27 -5.49 0.89
C ASP A 168 17.17 -6.13 1.72
N ARG A 169 17.51 -6.78 2.83
CA ARG A 169 16.53 -7.32 3.77
C ARG A 169 15.73 -6.20 4.43
N VAL A 170 16.39 -5.17 4.93
CA VAL A 170 15.73 -3.98 5.49
C VAL A 170 14.83 -3.31 4.45
N ASN A 171 15.29 -3.18 3.21
CA ASN A 171 14.49 -2.61 2.11
C ASN A 171 13.20 -3.41 1.87
N ARG A 172 13.28 -4.76 1.84
CA ARG A 172 12.08 -5.61 1.71
C ARG A 172 11.11 -5.44 2.88
N GLU A 173 11.61 -5.33 4.10
CA GLU A 173 10.80 -5.11 5.29
C GLU A 173 10.08 -3.75 5.25
N MET A 174 10.76 -2.69 4.80
CA MET A 174 10.18 -1.36 4.64
C MET A 174 9.11 -1.31 3.53
N GLN A 175 9.25 -2.11 2.47
CA GLN A 175 8.28 -2.19 1.38
C GLN A 175 7.03 -3.02 1.74
N GLY A 176 7.05 -3.76 2.85
CA GLY A 176 5.91 -4.56 3.30
C GLY A 176 4.65 -3.70 3.46
N GLY A 177 3.53 -4.17 2.89
CA GLY A 177 2.24 -3.47 2.92
C GLY A 177 2.03 -2.41 1.83
N LEU A 178 3.08 -1.91 1.17
CA LEU A 178 2.93 -0.94 0.07
C LEU A 178 2.21 -1.56 -1.12
N SER A 179 2.45 -2.83 -1.41
CA SER A 179 1.75 -3.58 -2.46
C SER A 179 0.24 -3.60 -2.25
N PHE A 180 -0.23 -3.69 -1.00
CA PHE A 180 -1.66 -3.63 -0.69
C PHE A 180 -2.24 -2.26 -1.04
N LEU A 181 -1.56 -1.17 -0.65
CA LEU A 181 -2.01 0.19 -0.99
C LEU A 181 -2.07 0.42 -2.51
N ALA A 182 -1.05 -0.06 -3.24
CA ALA A 182 -1.05 -0.02 -4.70
C ALA A 182 -2.22 -0.80 -5.31
N THR A 183 -2.49 -2.00 -4.79
CA THR A 183 -3.61 -2.85 -5.23
C THR A 183 -4.95 -2.19 -4.95
N VAL A 184 -5.16 -1.66 -3.74
CA VAL A 184 -6.39 -0.96 -3.39
C VAL A 184 -6.59 0.26 -4.28
N GLY A 185 -5.55 1.07 -4.46
CA GLY A 185 -5.61 2.27 -5.30
C GLY A 185 -5.97 1.98 -6.75
N SER A 186 -5.50 0.85 -7.30
CA SER A 186 -5.78 0.46 -8.69
C SER A 186 -7.09 -0.30 -8.86
N ILE A 187 -7.51 -1.13 -7.90
CA ILE A 187 -8.67 -2.04 -8.06
C ILE A 187 -9.96 -1.43 -7.53
N SER A 188 -9.94 -0.61 -6.48
CA SER A 188 -11.18 -0.11 -5.86
C SER A 188 -12.09 0.70 -6.81
N PRO A 189 -11.59 1.49 -7.79
CA PRO A 189 -12.47 2.12 -8.77
C PRO A 189 -13.24 1.10 -9.62
N PHE A 190 -12.59 0.00 -10.00
CA PHE A 190 -13.21 -1.05 -10.80
C PHE A 190 -14.25 -1.86 -9.99
N VAL A 191 -14.00 -2.05 -8.70
CA VAL A 191 -14.98 -2.64 -7.78
C VAL A 191 -16.22 -1.76 -7.67
N GLY A 192 -16.02 -0.43 -7.55
CA GLY A 192 -17.13 0.53 -7.58
C GLY A 192 -17.88 0.52 -8.91
N LEU A 193 -17.15 0.51 -10.04
CA LEU A 193 -17.73 0.41 -11.38
C LEU A 193 -18.54 -0.89 -11.57
N PHE A 194 -18.01 -2.02 -11.09
CA PHE A 194 -18.76 -3.29 -11.12
C PHE A 194 -20.10 -3.16 -10.39
N GLY A 195 -20.11 -2.54 -9.19
CA GLY A 195 -21.34 -2.27 -8.45
C GLY A 195 -22.32 -1.41 -9.25
N THR A 196 -21.83 -0.40 -9.99
CA THR A 196 -22.69 0.45 -10.86
C THR A 196 -23.32 -0.37 -11.98
N VAL A 197 -22.54 -1.16 -12.71
CA VAL A 197 -23.03 -1.99 -13.83
C VAL A 197 -24.06 -2.99 -13.33
N TRP A 198 -23.80 -3.63 -12.19
CA TRP A 198 -24.72 -4.58 -11.58
C TRP A 198 -26.04 -3.93 -11.14
N GLY A 199 -25.97 -2.76 -10.48
CA GLY A 199 -27.16 -2.02 -10.05
C GLY A 199 -28.03 -1.56 -11.21
N ILE A 200 -27.41 -1.05 -12.30
CA ILE A 200 -28.14 -0.66 -13.51
C ILE A 200 -28.77 -1.89 -14.19
N TYR A 201 -28.04 -3.01 -14.28
CA TYR A 201 -28.58 -4.27 -14.81
C TYR A 201 -29.85 -4.70 -14.07
N ASN A 202 -29.81 -4.68 -12.73
CA ASN A 202 -30.98 -5.03 -11.90
C ASN A 202 -32.15 -4.05 -12.11
N ALA A 203 -31.88 -2.76 -12.24
CA ALA A 203 -32.91 -1.75 -12.52
C ALA A 203 -33.61 -2.04 -13.86
N LEU A 204 -32.86 -2.31 -14.91
CA LEU A 204 -33.39 -2.61 -16.25
C LEU A 204 -34.19 -3.92 -16.29
N THR A 205 -33.71 -4.95 -15.59
CA THR A 205 -34.47 -6.22 -15.47
C THR A 205 -35.79 -6.05 -14.74
N ALA A 206 -35.82 -5.27 -13.66
CA ALA A 206 -37.05 -4.98 -12.92
C ALA A 206 -38.10 -4.23 -13.77
N ILE A 207 -37.66 -3.29 -14.62
CA ILE A 207 -38.51 -2.61 -15.58
C ILE A 207 -39.08 -3.59 -16.62
N GLY A 208 -38.20 -4.41 -17.21
CA GLY A 208 -38.58 -5.40 -18.21
C GLY A 208 -39.67 -6.37 -17.70
N MET A 209 -39.53 -6.84 -16.45
CA MET A 209 -40.50 -7.74 -15.82
C MET A 209 -41.84 -7.03 -15.45
N SER A 210 -41.80 -5.76 -15.07
CA SER A 210 -42.99 -5.02 -14.64
C SER A 210 -43.80 -4.44 -15.80
N GLY A 211 -43.27 -4.37 -17.01
CA GLY A 211 -43.92 -3.79 -18.19
C GLY A 211 -44.19 -2.30 -18.08
N GLN A 212 -43.85 -1.65 -16.96
CA GLN A 212 -44.10 -0.24 -16.69
C GLN A 212 -42.75 0.47 -16.46
N ALA A 213 -42.31 1.26 -17.43
CA ALA A 213 -41.19 2.16 -17.33
C ALA A 213 -41.59 3.41 -16.55
N SER A 214 -41.55 3.38 -15.21
CA SER A 214 -41.75 4.61 -14.42
C SER A 214 -40.39 5.06 -13.85
N ILE A 215 -40.18 6.38 -13.87
CA ILE A 215 -38.97 7.02 -13.35
C ILE A 215 -38.75 6.66 -11.88
N ASP A 216 -39.81 6.57 -11.10
CA ASP A 216 -39.74 6.25 -9.67
C ASP A 216 -39.15 4.86 -9.37
N LYS A 217 -39.33 3.89 -10.29
CA LYS A 217 -38.74 2.53 -10.14
C LYS A 217 -37.27 2.46 -10.53
N VAL A 218 -36.76 3.43 -11.29
CA VAL A 218 -35.41 3.49 -11.82
C VAL A 218 -34.48 4.36 -10.97
N ALA A 219 -35.01 5.47 -10.46
CA ALA A 219 -34.22 6.49 -9.75
C ALA A 219 -33.49 5.93 -8.55
N GLY A 220 -34.09 5.04 -7.76
CA GLY A 220 -33.48 4.40 -6.60
C GLY A 220 -32.28 3.52 -6.96
N PRO A 221 -32.46 2.44 -7.75
CA PRO A 221 -31.37 1.55 -8.13
C PRO A 221 -30.24 2.25 -8.91
N VAL A 222 -30.55 3.21 -9.77
CA VAL A 222 -29.53 3.97 -10.50
C VAL A 222 -28.77 4.91 -9.55
N GLY A 223 -29.47 5.59 -8.65
CA GLY A 223 -28.85 6.44 -7.65
C GLY A 223 -27.91 5.65 -6.73
N SER A 224 -28.33 4.47 -6.26
CA SER A 224 -27.52 3.58 -5.46
C SER A 224 -26.29 3.07 -6.22
N ALA A 225 -26.45 2.73 -7.49
CA ALA A 225 -25.34 2.32 -8.34
C ALA A 225 -24.26 3.41 -8.44
N LEU A 226 -24.64 4.65 -8.70
CA LEU A 226 -23.70 5.78 -8.80
C LEU A 226 -22.92 6.01 -7.51
N ILE A 227 -23.54 5.80 -6.35
CA ILE A 227 -22.87 5.90 -5.04
C ILE A 227 -21.73 4.85 -4.92
N MET A 228 -21.90 3.65 -5.47
CA MET A 228 -20.86 2.62 -5.43
C MET A 228 -19.58 3.05 -6.17
N THR A 229 -19.72 3.68 -7.34
CA THR A 229 -18.55 4.23 -8.05
C THR A 229 -17.91 5.37 -7.26
N ALA A 230 -18.70 6.27 -6.67
CA ALA A 230 -18.19 7.34 -5.84
C ALA A 230 -17.40 6.80 -4.62
N LEU A 231 -17.91 5.75 -3.96
CA LEU A 231 -17.23 5.07 -2.86
C LEU A 231 -15.96 4.37 -3.33
N GLY A 232 -15.95 3.72 -4.50
CA GLY A 232 -14.76 3.13 -5.09
C GLY A 232 -13.64 4.14 -5.28
N LEU A 233 -13.97 5.32 -5.80
CA LEU A 233 -13.03 6.44 -5.97
C LEU A 233 -12.59 7.03 -4.63
N ALA A 234 -13.51 7.18 -3.67
CA ALA A 234 -13.22 7.68 -2.33
C ALA A 234 -12.23 6.78 -1.56
N VAL A 235 -12.22 5.48 -1.84
CA VAL A 235 -11.25 4.51 -1.29
C VAL A 235 -9.92 4.57 -2.06
N ALA A 236 -9.97 4.70 -3.39
CA ALA A 236 -8.79 4.69 -4.24
C ALA A 236 -7.85 5.87 -3.98
N VAL A 237 -8.42 7.09 -3.94
CA VAL A 237 -7.62 8.32 -3.88
C VAL A 237 -6.71 8.37 -2.64
N PRO A 238 -7.21 8.15 -1.40
CA PRO A 238 -6.35 8.11 -0.23
C PRO A 238 -5.29 7.00 -0.29
N ALA A 239 -5.64 5.82 -0.84
CA ALA A 239 -4.71 4.70 -0.96
C ALA A 239 -3.53 5.02 -1.88
N VAL A 240 -3.79 5.64 -3.04
CA VAL A 240 -2.74 6.07 -3.99
C VAL A 240 -1.86 7.16 -3.40
N LEU A 241 -2.46 8.16 -2.74
CA LEU A 241 -1.72 9.23 -2.08
C LEU A 241 -0.81 8.67 -0.98
N ALA A 242 -1.35 7.77 -0.14
CA ALA A 242 -0.61 7.10 0.92
C ALA A 242 0.56 6.28 0.34
N TYR A 243 0.34 5.52 -0.72
CA TYR A 243 1.36 4.73 -1.41
C TYR A 243 2.51 5.61 -1.90
N ASN A 244 2.20 6.67 -2.65
CA ASN A 244 3.21 7.57 -3.20
C ASN A 244 4.01 8.30 -2.12
N TYR A 245 3.32 8.76 -1.06
CA TYR A 245 3.97 9.39 0.08
C TYR A 245 4.94 8.44 0.78
N LEU A 246 4.51 7.20 1.08
CA LEU A 246 5.33 6.21 1.77
C LEU A 246 6.53 5.78 0.94
N ILE A 247 6.38 5.57 -0.37
CA ILE A 247 7.51 5.26 -1.27
C ILE A 247 8.55 6.37 -1.25
N SER A 248 8.11 7.62 -1.39
CA SER A 248 9.03 8.76 -1.38
C SER A 248 9.82 8.85 -0.06
N ARG A 249 9.15 8.64 1.07
CA ARG A 249 9.78 8.64 2.39
C ARG A 249 10.71 7.45 2.58
N ASN A 250 10.32 6.26 2.15
CA ASN A 250 11.16 5.07 2.24
C ASN A 250 12.46 5.22 1.46
N LYS A 251 12.45 5.89 0.31
CA LYS A 251 13.68 6.18 -0.45
C LYS A 251 14.70 6.95 0.40
N GLY A 252 14.28 8.04 1.04
CA GLY A 252 15.18 8.83 1.88
C GLY A 252 15.79 7.98 3.02
N VAL A 253 14.96 7.22 3.74
CA VAL A 253 15.47 6.34 4.81
C VAL A 253 16.42 5.28 4.27
N MET A 254 16.16 4.74 3.08
CA MET A 254 17.05 3.73 2.46
C MET A 254 18.37 4.34 1.98
N ASP A 255 18.38 5.59 1.58
CA ASP A 255 19.61 6.29 1.20
C ASP A 255 20.52 6.51 2.42
N ASP A 256 19.94 6.90 3.59
CA ASP A 256 20.67 6.99 4.85
C ASP A 256 21.26 5.62 5.28
N ILE A 257 20.46 4.56 5.15
CA ILE A 257 20.90 3.19 5.48
C ILE A 257 22.02 2.70 4.57
N ARG A 258 21.94 2.99 3.27
CA ARG A 258 23.01 2.65 2.32
C ARG A 258 24.29 3.42 2.59
N GLY A 259 24.17 4.72 2.90
CA GLY A 259 25.28 5.56 3.32
C GLY A 259 25.99 4.95 4.52
N PHE A 260 25.23 4.66 5.59
CA PHE A 260 25.77 3.98 6.76
C PHE A 260 26.45 2.66 6.44
N GLY A 261 25.87 1.82 5.56
CA GLY A 261 26.48 0.55 5.13
C GLY A 261 27.81 0.73 4.42
N SER A 262 27.92 1.77 3.57
CA SER A 262 29.17 2.11 2.87
C SER A 262 30.28 2.57 3.83
N ASP A 263 29.91 3.45 4.79
CA ASP A 263 30.85 3.94 5.80
C ASP A 263 31.34 2.81 6.71
N LEU A 264 30.40 1.96 7.17
CA LEU A 264 30.69 0.77 7.95
C LEU A 264 31.66 -0.18 7.23
N HIS A 265 31.43 -0.42 5.94
CA HIS A 265 32.31 -1.25 5.11
C HIS A 265 33.74 -0.71 5.11
N SER A 266 33.91 0.60 4.90
CA SER A 266 35.22 1.26 4.88
C SER A 266 35.98 1.10 6.22
N VAL A 267 35.25 1.25 7.34
CA VAL A 267 35.83 1.09 8.69
C VAL A 267 36.21 -0.36 8.97
N LEU A 268 35.37 -1.33 8.58
CA LEU A 268 35.67 -2.77 8.78
C LEU A 268 36.92 -3.21 8.02
N LEU A 269 37.11 -2.75 6.79
CA LEU A 269 38.31 -3.02 6.00
C LEU A 269 39.54 -2.35 6.60
N GLY A 270 39.43 -1.11 7.05
CA GLY A 270 40.53 -0.39 7.70
C GLY A 270 40.99 -1.04 9.00
N THR A 271 40.10 -1.67 9.76
CA THR A 271 40.43 -2.40 10.97
C THR A 271 41.05 -3.78 10.66
N ALA A 272 40.57 -4.48 9.63
CA ALA A 272 41.10 -5.77 9.21
C ALA A 272 42.52 -5.67 8.61
N SER A 273 42.86 -4.53 7.98
CA SER A 273 44.20 -4.26 7.42
C SER A 273 45.26 -3.98 8.50
N LYS A 274 44.87 -3.68 9.74
CA LYS A 274 45.78 -3.37 10.86
C LYS A 274 46.00 -4.53 11.82
N SER A 275 45.27 -5.62 11.67
CA SER A 275 45.41 -6.86 12.45
C SER A 275 46.24 -7.89 11.65
#